data_022ad8d38e20668061b01d771e4c842a
#
_entry.id   022ad8d38e20668061b01d771e4c842a
#
_cell.length_a   1.000
_cell.length_b   1.000
_cell.length_c   1.000
_cell.angle_alpha   90.00
_cell.angle_beta   90.00
_cell.angle_gamma   90.00
#
_symmetry.space_group_name_H-M   'P 1'
#
loop_
_entity.id
_entity.type
_entity.pdbx_description
1 polymer ?
#
loop_
_entity_poly.entity_id
_entity_poly.type
_entity_poly.pdbx_seq_one_letter_code
_entity_poly.pdbx_strand_id
1 'polypeptide(L)'
;MTRLAVELTLLVFIRSSELRFACWSEIDFETSMWMIPAEREAIEGVKHSQRGSKMRTPHLVPLSRQALAILKQVHKLRGERDFVFIGDHDHRKPMSENTVNKALRVMGYDTKVEVCGHGFRTMACSSLIESGLWSRDAVER
;
A
#
# COMPACT_ATOMS: atom_id res chain seq x y z
N MET A 1 -8.68 9.88 5.85
CA MET A 1 -8.11 9.12 4.69
C MET A 1 -6.65 8.80 4.89
N THR A 2 -5.79 9.78 5.10
CA THR A 2 -4.34 9.59 5.30
C THR A 2 -4.00 8.60 6.42
N ARG A 3 -4.71 8.66 7.58
CA ARG A 3 -4.55 7.69 8.66
C ARG A 3 -4.76 6.25 8.18
N LEU A 4 -5.83 5.99 7.45
CA LEU A 4 -6.14 4.66 6.92
C LEU A 4 -5.08 4.17 5.92
N ALA A 5 -4.48 5.07 5.13
CA ALA A 5 -3.37 4.73 4.25
C ALA A 5 -2.11 4.32 5.05
N VAL A 6 -1.79 5.03 6.14
CA VAL A 6 -0.66 4.68 7.03
C VAL A 6 -0.91 3.33 7.70
N GLU A 7 -2.10 3.13 8.29
CA GLU A 7 -2.48 1.88 8.93
C GLU A 7 -2.44 0.68 7.96
N LEU A 8 -2.95 0.87 6.73
CA LEU A 8 -2.89 -0.19 5.72
C LEU A 8 -1.45 -0.51 5.30
N THR A 9 -0.58 0.52 5.15
CA THR A 9 0.84 0.31 4.85
C THR A 9 1.52 -0.60 5.89
N LEU A 10 1.17 -0.42 7.17
CA LEU A 10 1.68 -1.25 8.29
C LEU A 10 1.18 -2.70 8.27
N LEU A 11 0.03 -2.96 7.64
CA LEU A 11 -0.60 -4.28 7.65
C LEU A 11 -0.26 -5.13 6.41
N VAL A 12 0.02 -4.48 5.27
CA VAL A 12 0.23 -5.20 4.00
C VAL A 12 1.68 -5.24 3.55
N PHE A 13 2.55 -4.39 4.10
CA PHE A 13 4.00 -4.34 3.86
C PHE A 13 4.41 -4.28 2.37
N ILE A 14 3.51 -3.83 1.50
CA ILE A 14 3.79 -3.60 0.08
C ILE A 14 4.58 -2.31 -0.14
N ARG A 15 5.04 -2.08 -1.34
CA ARG A 15 5.75 -0.85 -1.68
C ARG A 15 4.80 0.34 -1.74
N SER A 16 5.31 1.52 -1.40
CA SER A 16 4.53 2.77 -1.41
C SER A 16 3.90 3.07 -2.78
N SER A 17 4.57 2.74 -3.88
CA SER A 17 4.01 2.89 -5.22
C SER A 17 2.87 1.92 -5.51
N GLU A 18 2.96 0.69 -5.00
CA GLU A 18 1.91 -0.33 -5.14
C GLU A 18 0.64 0.11 -4.41
N LEU A 19 0.79 0.61 -3.17
CA LEU A 19 -0.33 1.18 -2.41
C LEU A 19 -0.90 2.44 -3.07
N ARG A 20 -0.04 3.36 -3.51
CA ARG A 20 -0.44 4.63 -4.11
C ARG A 20 -1.35 4.47 -5.31
N PHE A 21 -1.04 3.52 -6.18
CA PHE A 21 -1.76 3.25 -7.42
C PHE A 21 -2.80 2.14 -7.30
N ALA A 22 -3.10 1.68 -6.08
CA ALA A 22 -4.08 0.65 -5.84
C ALA A 22 -5.46 1.01 -6.39
N CYS A 23 -6.03 0.10 -7.17
CA CYS A 23 -7.39 0.20 -7.70
C CYS A 23 -8.31 -0.80 -7.00
N TRP A 24 -9.59 -0.47 -6.89
CA TRP A 24 -10.57 -1.38 -6.30
C TRP A 24 -10.73 -2.68 -7.08
N SER A 25 -10.54 -2.64 -8.40
CA SER A 25 -10.57 -3.83 -9.26
C SER A 25 -9.47 -4.86 -8.94
N GLU A 26 -8.44 -4.47 -8.19
CA GLU A 26 -7.35 -5.34 -7.75
C GLU A 26 -7.68 -6.11 -6.45
N ILE A 27 -8.77 -5.72 -5.75
CA ILE A 27 -9.10 -6.22 -4.41
C ILE A 27 -10.31 -7.13 -4.47
N ASP A 28 -10.11 -8.38 -4.11
CA ASP A 28 -11.16 -9.36 -3.95
C ASP A 28 -11.49 -9.53 -2.46
N PHE A 29 -12.67 -9.01 -2.07
CA PHE A 29 -13.15 -9.09 -0.70
C PHE A 29 -13.66 -10.49 -0.31
N GLU A 30 -14.07 -11.31 -1.30
CA GLU A 30 -14.59 -12.65 -1.04
C GLU A 30 -13.44 -13.60 -0.73
N THR A 31 -12.39 -13.58 -1.54
CA THR A 31 -11.20 -14.40 -1.32
C THR A 31 -10.18 -13.77 -0.37
N SER A 32 -10.41 -12.52 0.06
CA SER A 32 -9.47 -11.76 0.89
C SER A 32 -8.09 -11.62 0.26
N MET A 33 -8.05 -11.36 -1.04
CA MET A 33 -6.82 -11.24 -1.81
C MET A 33 -6.73 -9.89 -2.50
N TRP A 34 -5.52 -9.35 -2.57
CA TRP A 34 -5.19 -8.21 -3.41
C TRP A 34 -4.21 -8.64 -4.48
N MET A 35 -4.63 -8.58 -5.74
CA MET A 35 -3.78 -8.91 -6.88
C MET A 35 -3.21 -7.63 -7.49
N ILE A 36 -1.96 -7.33 -7.17
CA ILE A 36 -1.23 -6.22 -7.77
C ILE A 36 -0.80 -6.65 -9.17
N PRO A 37 -1.27 -6.01 -10.25
CA PRO A 37 -0.94 -6.43 -11.61
C PRO A 37 0.54 -6.16 -11.94
N ALA A 38 1.07 -6.83 -12.95
CA ALA A 38 2.43 -6.59 -13.46
C ALA A 38 2.62 -5.15 -13.95
N GLU A 39 1.62 -4.63 -14.63
CA GLU A 39 1.55 -3.27 -15.17
C GLU A 39 0.14 -2.70 -15.00
N ARG A 40 0.03 -1.38 -14.95
CA ARG A 40 -1.22 -0.63 -14.87
C ARG A 40 -1.34 0.30 -16.07
N GLU A 41 -2.53 0.81 -16.32
CA GLU A 41 -2.73 1.87 -17.30
C GLU A 41 -2.03 3.15 -16.86
N ALA A 42 -1.44 3.85 -17.85
CA ALA A 42 -0.79 5.12 -17.59
C ALA A 42 -1.83 6.21 -17.28
N ILE A 43 -1.58 6.98 -16.22
CA ILE A 43 -2.42 8.12 -15.83
C ILE A 43 -1.78 9.39 -16.37
N GLU A 44 -2.50 10.15 -17.16
CA GLU A 44 -2.01 11.40 -17.74
C GLU A 44 -1.52 12.36 -16.64
N GLY A 45 -0.30 12.90 -16.84
CA GLY A 45 0.32 13.83 -15.90
C GLY A 45 0.81 13.20 -14.59
N VAL A 46 0.76 11.87 -14.44
CA VAL A 46 1.26 11.16 -13.24
C VAL A 46 2.44 10.26 -13.61
N LYS A 47 3.62 10.67 -13.18
CA LYS A 47 4.85 9.90 -13.45
C LYS A 47 4.78 8.51 -12.82
N HIS A 48 5.23 7.51 -13.58
CA HIS A 48 5.35 6.13 -13.14
C HIS A 48 4.02 5.44 -12.80
N SER A 49 2.89 5.98 -13.21
CA SER A 49 1.56 5.40 -12.93
C SER A 49 1.35 4.01 -13.56
N GLN A 50 1.99 3.73 -14.69
CA GLN A 50 1.95 2.41 -15.35
C GLN A 50 2.65 1.29 -14.56
N ARG A 51 3.36 1.63 -13.48
CA ARG A 51 4.05 0.61 -12.67
C ARG A 51 3.05 -0.18 -11.84
N GLY A 52 2.99 -1.47 -12.12
CA GLY A 52 2.40 -2.46 -11.24
C GLY A 52 3.40 -3.00 -10.22
N SER A 53 3.44 -4.32 -10.05
CA SER A 53 4.44 -4.98 -9.21
C SER A 53 5.86 -4.71 -9.71
N LYS A 54 6.80 -4.47 -8.78
CA LYS A 54 8.21 -4.19 -9.10
C LYS A 54 8.86 -5.31 -9.93
N MET A 55 8.45 -6.55 -9.71
CA MET A 55 8.99 -7.71 -10.41
C MET A 55 8.38 -7.92 -11.81
N ARG A 56 7.48 -7.04 -12.25
CA ARG A 56 6.74 -7.15 -13.52
C ARG A 56 5.99 -8.47 -13.68
N THR A 57 5.61 -9.08 -12.59
CA THR A 57 4.74 -10.25 -12.50
C THR A 57 3.62 -9.93 -11.53
N PRO A 58 2.42 -10.47 -11.69
CA PRO A 58 1.35 -10.26 -10.72
C PRO A 58 1.79 -10.66 -9.31
N HIS A 59 1.50 -9.82 -8.33
CA HIS A 59 1.83 -10.07 -6.93
C HIS A 59 0.56 -10.25 -6.12
N LEU A 60 0.38 -11.43 -5.55
CA LEU A 60 -0.76 -11.75 -4.70
C LEU A 60 -0.43 -11.42 -3.24
N VAL A 61 -1.26 -10.57 -2.64
CA VAL A 61 -1.14 -10.14 -1.25
C VAL A 61 -2.35 -10.64 -0.46
N PRO A 62 -2.18 -11.63 0.43
CA PRO A 62 -3.26 -12.04 1.34
C PRO A 62 -3.61 -10.90 2.28
N LEU A 63 -4.89 -10.61 2.42
CA LEU A 63 -5.38 -9.52 3.27
C LEU A 63 -5.82 -10.06 4.64
N SER A 64 -5.22 -9.54 5.69
CA SER A 64 -5.66 -9.82 7.06
C SER A 64 -7.07 -9.24 7.31
N ARG A 65 -7.74 -9.73 8.36
CA ARG A 65 -9.05 -9.17 8.78
C ARG A 65 -8.97 -7.69 9.06
N GLN A 66 -7.87 -7.20 9.63
CA GLN A 66 -7.63 -5.78 9.90
C GLN A 66 -7.48 -4.99 8.60
N ALA A 67 -6.70 -5.48 7.64
CA ALA A 67 -6.53 -4.84 6.33
C ALA A 67 -7.87 -4.74 5.58
N LEU A 68 -8.66 -5.81 5.57
CA LEU A 68 -10.02 -5.82 4.99
C LEU A 68 -10.95 -4.82 5.66
N ALA A 69 -10.90 -4.70 7.00
CA ALA A 69 -11.71 -3.72 7.73
C ALA A 69 -11.36 -2.28 7.32
N ILE A 70 -10.06 -1.98 7.17
CA ILE A 70 -9.60 -0.68 6.67
C ILE A 70 -10.08 -0.42 5.25
N LEU A 71 -9.92 -1.38 4.34
CA LEU A 71 -10.35 -1.25 2.95
C LEU A 71 -11.87 -1.04 2.85
N LYS A 72 -12.67 -1.78 3.61
CA LYS A 72 -14.13 -1.57 3.70
C LYS A 72 -14.49 -0.19 4.22
N GLN A 73 -13.75 0.32 5.21
CA GLN A 73 -13.95 1.67 5.73
C GLN A 73 -13.61 2.73 4.66
N VAL A 74 -12.51 2.56 3.93
CA VAL A 74 -12.13 3.46 2.82
C VAL A 74 -13.21 3.45 1.74
N HIS A 75 -13.67 2.27 1.34
CA HIS A 75 -14.73 2.11 0.33
C HIS A 75 -16.03 2.82 0.75
N LYS A 76 -16.45 2.65 2.00
CA LYS A 76 -17.64 3.33 2.56
C LYS A 76 -17.51 4.86 2.54
N LEU A 77 -16.31 5.39 2.76
CA LEU A 77 -16.07 6.84 2.81
C LEU A 77 -15.95 7.49 1.42
N ARG A 78 -15.54 6.73 0.41
CA ARG A 78 -15.18 7.27 -0.92
C ARG A 78 -16.06 6.80 -2.07
N GLY A 79 -16.84 5.73 -1.85
CA GLY A 79 -17.73 5.16 -2.87
C GLY A 79 -16.98 4.53 -4.05
N GLU A 80 -17.70 4.34 -5.14
CA GLU A 80 -17.22 3.72 -6.37
C GLU A 80 -16.31 4.68 -7.16
N ARG A 81 -15.02 4.67 -6.85
CA ARG A 81 -13.96 5.36 -7.57
C ARG A 81 -12.89 4.35 -7.96
N ASP A 82 -12.12 4.65 -8.99
CA ASP A 82 -11.10 3.70 -9.48
C ASP A 82 -10.02 3.43 -8.44
N PHE A 83 -9.50 4.49 -7.79
CA PHE A 83 -8.40 4.38 -6.82
C PHE A 83 -8.89 4.18 -5.39
N VAL A 84 -8.20 3.31 -4.65
CA VAL A 84 -8.40 3.10 -3.21
C VAL A 84 -8.08 4.39 -2.43
N PHE A 85 -6.91 4.99 -2.71
CA PHE A 85 -6.50 6.25 -2.10
C PHE A 85 -6.32 7.33 -3.15
N ILE A 86 -7.16 8.34 -3.09
CA ILE A 86 -7.21 9.46 -4.02
C ILE A 86 -6.47 10.68 -3.49
N GLY A 87 -6.09 11.58 -4.39
CA GLY A 87 -5.49 12.86 -4.05
C GLY A 87 -6.46 13.80 -3.33
N ASP A 88 -5.93 14.65 -2.46
CA ASP A 88 -6.74 15.62 -1.70
C ASP A 88 -7.25 16.77 -2.60
N HIS A 89 -6.48 17.14 -3.62
CA HIS A 89 -6.82 18.27 -4.52
C HIS A 89 -7.50 17.81 -5.81
N ASP A 90 -7.15 16.65 -6.34
CA ASP A 90 -7.77 16.07 -7.54
C ASP A 90 -8.13 14.61 -7.27
N HIS A 91 -9.42 14.38 -7.10
CA HIS A 91 -9.96 13.06 -6.78
C HIS A 91 -9.91 12.05 -7.95
N ARG A 92 -9.55 12.50 -9.14
CA ARG A 92 -9.31 11.63 -10.31
C ARG A 92 -7.90 11.07 -10.33
N LYS A 93 -7.04 11.57 -9.45
CA LYS A 93 -5.63 11.14 -9.32
C LYS A 93 -5.41 10.37 -8.03
N PRO A 94 -4.46 9.44 -8.02
CA PRO A 94 -4.07 8.74 -6.82
C PRO A 94 -3.43 9.70 -5.79
N MET A 95 -3.37 9.29 -4.53
CA MET A 95 -2.71 10.07 -3.47
C MET A 95 -1.25 10.37 -3.83
N SER A 96 -0.69 11.43 -3.23
CA SER A 96 0.72 11.79 -3.39
C SER A 96 1.64 10.69 -2.85
N GLU A 97 2.78 10.49 -3.51
CA GLU A 97 3.82 9.54 -3.04
C GLU A 97 4.35 9.88 -1.64
N ASN A 98 4.26 11.15 -1.25
CA ASN A 98 4.72 11.62 0.06
C ASN A 98 3.64 11.56 1.15
N THR A 99 2.42 11.11 0.86
CA THR A 99 1.29 11.17 1.80
C THR A 99 1.61 10.44 3.11
N VAL A 100 2.11 9.22 3.06
CA VAL A 100 2.46 8.42 4.25
C VAL A 100 3.60 9.09 5.03
N ASN A 101 4.69 9.46 4.36
CA ASN A 101 5.84 10.08 5.02
C ASN A 101 5.49 11.48 5.59
N LYS A 102 4.61 12.23 4.92
CA LYS A 102 4.12 13.51 5.47
C LYS A 102 3.32 13.29 6.75
N ALA A 103 2.46 12.27 6.78
CA ALA A 103 1.72 11.92 7.99
C ALA A 103 2.63 11.54 9.16
N LEU A 104 3.66 10.73 8.91
CA LEU A 104 4.66 10.38 9.91
C LEU A 104 5.38 11.60 10.47
N ARG A 105 5.76 12.55 9.61
CA ARG A 105 6.37 13.82 10.06
C ARG A 105 5.42 14.67 10.92
N VAL A 106 4.13 14.74 10.56
CA VAL A 106 3.12 15.43 11.36
C VAL A 106 2.94 14.78 12.74
N MET A 107 3.13 13.47 12.84
CA MET A 107 3.14 12.74 14.12
C MET A 107 4.43 12.92 14.93
N GLY A 108 5.43 13.64 14.40
CA GLY A 108 6.66 13.95 15.09
C GLY A 108 7.86 13.06 14.75
N TYR A 109 7.73 12.13 13.81
CA TYR A 109 8.84 11.24 13.41
C TYR A 109 9.76 11.90 12.36
N ASP A 110 11.06 11.72 12.50
CA ASP A 110 12.02 12.03 11.42
C ASP A 110 12.02 10.90 10.38
N THR A 111 11.45 11.17 9.21
CA THR A 111 11.35 10.18 8.13
C THR A 111 12.65 9.89 7.39
N LYS A 112 13.74 10.60 7.72
CA LYS A 112 15.08 10.33 7.18
C LYS A 112 15.88 9.39 8.08
N VAL A 113 15.64 9.43 9.39
CA VAL A 113 16.47 8.75 10.40
C VAL A 113 15.71 7.71 11.19
N GLU A 114 14.43 7.99 11.55
CA GLU A 114 13.66 7.14 12.47
C GLU A 114 12.79 6.14 11.72
N VAL A 115 11.77 6.62 10.98
CA VAL A 115 10.78 5.75 10.32
C VAL A 115 10.22 6.37 9.05
N CYS A 116 10.08 5.58 8.01
CA CYS A 116 9.37 5.97 6.79
C CYS A 116 8.48 4.84 6.29
N GLY A 117 7.57 5.15 5.36
CA GLY A 117 6.67 4.14 4.81
C GLY A 117 7.38 2.92 4.18
N HIS A 118 8.57 3.11 3.62
CA HIS A 118 9.39 2.00 3.13
C HIS A 118 10.01 1.18 4.28
N GLY A 119 10.36 1.83 5.37
CA GLY A 119 10.93 1.19 6.57
C GLY A 119 9.99 0.18 7.22
N PHE A 120 8.67 0.34 7.09
CA PHE A 120 7.69 -0.62 7.58
C PHE A 120 7.88 -2.01 6.98
N ARG A 121 8.19 -2.08 5.69
CA ARG A 121 8.49 -3.35 5.02
C ARG A 121 9.77 -3.98 5.57
N THR A 122 10.83 -3.20 5.75
CA THR A 122 12.08 -3.68 6.34
C THR A 122 11.86 -4.18 7.77
N MET A 123 11.10 -3.43 8.57
CA MET A 123 10.74 -3.83 9.93
C MET A 123 9.98 -5.17 9.94
N ALA A 124 9.00 -5.35 9.07
CA ALA A 124 8.25 -6.60 8.96
C ALA A 124 9.15 -7.77 8.59
N CYS A 125 10.02 -7.60 7.59
CA CYS A 125 10.97 -8.64 7.18
C CYS A 125 11.89 -9.05 8.35
N SER A 126 12.47 -8.07 9.06
CA SER A 126 13.31 -8.34 10.22
C SER A 126 12.57 -9.08 11.31
N SER A 127 11.37 -8.61 11.68
CA SER A 127 10.57 -9.24 12.74
C SER A 127 10.14 -10.66 12.39
N LEU A 128 9.79 -10.93 11.13
CA LEU A 128 9.42 -12.27 10.67
C LEU A 128 10.61 -13.23 10.72
N ILE A 129 11.80 -12.78 10.32
CA ILE A 129 13.04 -13.58 10.37
C ILE A 129 13.43 -13.84 11.83
N GLU A 130 13.42 -12.80 12.69
CA GLU A 130 13.77 -12.89 14.10
C GLU A 130 12.80 -13.78 14.90
N SER A 131 11.54 -13.86 14.48
CA SER A 131 10.55 -14.76 15.11
C SER A 131 10.94 -16.24 15.00
N GLY A 132 11.78 -16.62 14.05
CA GLY A 132 12.16 -18.00 13.78
C GLY A 132 11.04 -18.86 13.18
N LEU A 133 9.85 -18.29 12.94
CA LEU A 133 8.69 -19.03 12.42
C LEU A 133 8.74 -19.18 10.89
N TRP A 134 9.53 -18.34 10.21
CA TRP A 134 9.61 -18.29 8.76
C TRP A 134 11.05 -18.33 8.29
N SER A 135 11.31 -19.06 7.20
CA SER A 135 12.63 -19.03 6.58
C SER A 135 12.90 -17.68 5.92
N ARG A 136 14.17 -17.29 5.88
CA ARG A 136 14.61 -16.06 5.21
C ARG A 136 14.14 -16.01 3.76
N ASP A 137 14.27 -17.12 3.03
CA ASP A 137 13.85 -17.23 1.64
C ASP A 137 12.34 -17.02 1.44
N ALA A 138 11.53 -17.44 2.42
CA ALA A 138 10.08 -17.21 2.38
C ALA A 138 9.70 -15.75 2.63
N VAL A 139 10.49 -15.03 3.43
CA VAL A 139 10.23 -13.61 3.78
C VAL A 139 10.72 -12.65 2.69
N GLU A 140 11.81 -12.99 2.00
CA GLU A 140 12.44 -12.11 1.00
C GLU A 140 11.84 -12.25 -0.43
N ARG A 141 10.98 -13.24 -0.66
CA ARG A 141 10.26 -13.40 -1.95
C ARG A 141 9.11 -12.40 -2.09
#